data_1d328f86088e67f6e9d65b996a156628
#
_entry.id   1d328f86088e67f6e9d65b996a156628
#
_cell.length_a   1.000
_cell.length_b   1.000
_cell.length_c   1.000
_cell.angle_alpha   90.00
_cell.angle_beta   90.00
_cell.angle_gamma   90.00
#
_symmetry.space_group_name_H-M   'P 1'
#
loop_
_entity.id
_entity.type
_entity.pdbx_description
1 polymer ?
#
loop_
_entity_poly.entity_id
_entity_poly.type
_entity_poly.pdbx_seq_one_letter_code
_entity_poly.pdbx_strand_id
1 'polypeptide(L)'
;GWNDATFSGDYRYFLNCWSDANHPYVYTIMDRKGKVVREVLNNDKLTQDLAQFEPTKKEFFTFTTSEGVSLNGWMIKPANFDPTKKYPVIMHQYSGPGSQQVTDSWSIGSMGNGGLFDYYLTQKGYIIVSVDGRGTGGRGAEFEKCTYLNIGDLESKDQVEAAIWLGKQDY
;
A
#
# COMPACT_ATOMS: atom_id res chain seq x y z
N GLY A 1 -9.90 4.24 -2.28
CA GLY A 1 -9.14 4.31 -3.53
C GLY A 1 -8.39 5.63 -3.68
N TRP A 2 -7.51 5.66 -4.63
CA TRP A 2 -6.63 6.79 -4.93
C TRP A 2 -6.96 7.36 -6.31
N ASN A 3 -6.87 8.67 -6.45
CA ASN A 3 -7.07 9.37 -7.72
C ASN A 3 -5.91 10.32 -7.98
N ASP A 4 -5.51 10.42 -9.24
CA ASP A 4 -4.58 11.43 -9.75
C ASP A 4 -5.17 12.09 -11.00
N ALA A 5 -5.06 13.42 -11.08
CA ALA A 5 -5.71 14.19 -12.13
C ALA A 5 -4.71 15.05 -12.91
N THR A 6 -4.59 14.79 -14.21
CA THR A 6 -3.82 15.61 -15.15
C THR A 6 -4.76 16.46 -15.97
N PHE A 7 -4.71 17.78 -15.81
CA PHE A 7 -5.62 18.72 -16.47
C PHE A 7 -5.20 19.10 -17.89
N SER A 8 -6.20 19.29 -18.76
CA SER A 8 -6.01 19.95 -20.06
C SER A 8 -5.59 21.41 -19.88
N GLY A 9 -4.90 21.99 -20.87
CA GLY A 9 -4.40 23.37 -20.80
C GLY A 9 -5.48 24.44 -20.59
N ASP A 10 -6.72 24.15 -20.93
CA ASP A 10 -7.88 25.04 -20.74
C ASP A 10 -8.75 24.66 -19.53
N TYR A 11 -8.33 23.66 -18.73
CA TYR A 11 -9.01 23.14 -17.55
C TYR A 11 -10.46 22.68 -17.77
N ARG A 12 -10.87 22.40 -19.01
CA ARG A 12 -12.21 21.89 -19.32
C ARG A 12 -12.32 20.38 -19.08
N TYR A 13 -11.20 19.68 -19.20
CA TYR A 13 -11.11 18.24 -19.03
C TYR A 13 -9.91 17.86 -18.19
N PHE A 14 -9.95 16.68 -17.60
CA PHE A 14 -8.79 16.06 -16.99
C PHE A 14 -8.77 14.57 -17.24
N LEU A 15 -7.56 14.01 -17.34
CA LEU A 15 -7.32 12.59 -17.29
C LEU A 15 -7.30 12.20 -15.82
N ASN A 16 -8.24 11.38 -15.39
CA ASN A 16 -8.25 10.78 -14.07
C ASN A 16 -7.62 9.40 -14.13
N CYS A 17 -6.68 9.12 -13.24
CA CYS A 17 -6.12 7.80 -12.97
C CYS A 17 -6.66 7.36 -11.62
N TRP A 18 -7.51 6.34 -11.60
CA TRP A 18 -8.06 5.76 -10.38
C TRP A 18 -7.55 4.37 -10.15
N SER A 19 -7.29 4.03 -8.89
CA SER A 19 -7.07 2.64 -8.44
C SER A 19 -7.41 2.50 -6.96
N ASP A 20 -7.46 1.29 -6.47
CA ASP A 20 -7.31 0.97 -5.05
C ASP A 20 -6.25 -0.12 -4.84
N ALA A 21 -6.05 -0.55 -3.62
CA ALA A 21 -5.01 -1.52 -3.28
C ALA A 21 -5.18 -2.88 -3.99
N ASN A 22 -6.39 -3.20 -4.47
CA ASN A 22 -6.76 -4.49 -5.05
C ASN A 22 -7.30 -4.40 -6.48
N HIS A 23 -7.42 -3.19 -7.04
CA HIS A 23 -7.88 -2.96 -8.42
C HIS A 23 -6.83 -2.16 -9.20
N PRO A 24 -6.39 -2.69 -10.38
CA PRO A 24 -5.47 -1.99 -11.27
C PRO A 24 -5.97 -0.62 -11.70
N TYR A 25 -5.05 0.21 -12.19
CA TYR A 25 -5.36 1.56 -12.66
C TYR A 25 -6.43 1.59 -13.74
N VAL A 26 -7.42 2.46 -13.57
CA VAL A 26 -8.44 2.82 -14.56
C VAL A 26 -8.22 4.27 -14.98
N TYR A 27 -8.17 4.51 -16.28
CA TYR A 27 -7.94 5.84 -16.84
C TYR A 27 -9.19 6.33 -17.55
N THR A 28 -9.69 7.48 -17.12
CA THR A 28 -10.89 8.12 -17.69
C THR A 28 -10.64 9.59 -18.00
N ILE A 29 -11.18 10.09 -19.11
CA ILE A 29 -11.29 11.53 -19.34
C ILE A 29 -12.59 12.00 -18.70
N MET A 30 -12.48 12.99 -17.83
CA MET A 30 -13.59 13.61 -17.14
C MET A 30 -13.71 15.09 -17.51
N ASP A 31 -14.92 15.63 -17.48
CA ASP A 31 -15.15 17.07 -17.56
C ASP A 31 -14.88 17.71 -16.18
N ARG A 32 -14.83 19.05 -16.14
CA ARG A 32 -14.58 19.83 -14.91
C ARG A 32 -15.60 19.61 -13.78
N LYS A 33 -16.72 18.92 -14.07
CA LYS A 33 -17.75 18.56 -13.08
C LYS A 33 -17.59 17.12 -12.57
N GLY A 34 -16.55 16.42 -13.05
CA GLY A 34 -16.30 15.03 -12.68
C GLY A 34 -17.15 14.00 -13.44
N LYS A 35 -17.85 14.43 -14.52
CA LYS A 35 -18.58 13.49 -15.37
C LYS A 35 -17.61 12.79 -16.33
N VAL A 36 -17.67 11.48 -16.39
CA VAL A 36 -16.89 10.68 -17.36
C VAL A 36 -17.36 11.01 -18.78
N VAL A 37 -16.42 11.46 -19.59
CA VAL A 37 -16.61 11.74 -21.03
C VAL A 37 -16.16 10.54 -21.85
N ARG A 38 -15.08 9.89 -21.43
CA ARG A 38 -14.50 8.75 -22.14
C ARG A 38 -13.70 7.88 -21.18
N GLU A 39 -13.90 6.58 -21.28
CA GLU A 39 -12.95 5.59 -20.72
C GLU A 39 -11.78 5.42 -21.69
N VAL A 40 -10.55 5.50 -21.16
CA VAL A 40 -9.32 5.36 -21.94
C VAL A 40 -8.75 3.95 -21.79
N LEU A 41 -8.70 3.45 -20.54
CA LEU A 41 -8.20 2.13 -20.20
C LEU A 41 -8.84 1.67 -18.89
N ASN A 42 -9.43 0.47 -18.86
CA ASN A 42 -10.02 -0.12 -17.66
C ASN A 42 -9.19 -1.24 -17.03
N ASN A 43 -8.21 -1.77 -17.75
CA ASN A 43 -7.37 -2.90 -17.31
C ASN A 43 -8.13 -4.20 -16.96
N ASP A 44 -9.33 -4.41 -17.52
CA ASP A 44 -10.13 -5.63 -17.31
C ASP A 44 -9.35 -6.89 -17.67
N LYS A 45 -8.58 -6.84 -18.78
CA LYS A 45 -7.74 -7.97 -19.17
C LYS A 45 -6.68 -8.30 -18.13
N LEU A 46 -5.99 -7.29 -17.58
CA LEU A 46 -5.02 -7.50 -16.51
C LEU A 46 -5.69 -8.11 -15.27
N THR A 47 -6.85 -7.62 -14.89
CA THR A 47 -7.63 -8.17 -13.76
C THR A 47 -7.98 -9.64 -13.99
N GLN A 48 -8.41 -10.01 -15.20
CA GLN A 48 -8.71 -11.40 -15.57
C GLN A 48 -7.45 -12.28 -15.59
N ASP A 49 -6.34 -11.77 -16.11
CA ASP A 49 -5.07 -12.49 -16.15
C ASP A 49 -4.54 -12.74 -14.73
N LEU A 50 -4.62 -11.73 -13.85
CA LEU A 50 -4.21 -11.86 -12.45
C LEU A 50 -5.09 -12.85 -11.68
N ALA A 51 -6.38 -12.92 -11.96
CA ALA A 51 -7.30 -13.83 -11.28
C ALA A 51 -6.90 -15.31 -11.43
N GLN A 52 -6.16 -15.67 -12.50
CA GLN A 52 -5.65 -17.03 -12.71
C GLN A 52 -4.57 -17.44 -11.69
N PHE A 53 -3.95 -16.49 -11.01
CA PHE A 53 -2.92 -16.73 -10.00
C PHE A 53 -3.48 -16.72 -8.58
N GLU A 54 -4.81 -16.72 -8.42
CA GLU A 54 -5.47 -16.63 -7.10
C GLU A 54 -4.88 -15.48 -6.25
N PRO A 55 -4.92 -14.23 -6.74
CA PRO A 55 -4.30 -13.11 -6.08
C PRO A 55 -4.96 -12.90 -4.72
N THR A 56 -4.14 -12.81 -3.69
CA THR A 56 -4.61 -12.46 -2.36
C THR A 56 -4.72 -10.96 -2.22
N LYS A 57 -5.72 -10.53 -1.43
CA LYS A 57 -5.98 -9.11 -1.23
C LYS A 57 -4.98 -8.48 -0.27
N LYS A 58 -4.61 -7.25 -0.55
CA LYS A 58 -3.93 -6.39 0.39
C LYS A 58 -4.93 -5.94 1.46
N GLU A 59 -4.64 -6.26 2.72
CA GLU A 59 -5.46 -5.94 3.88
C GLU A 59 -4.78 -4.84 4.69
N PHE A 60 -5.51 -3.78 5.05
CA PHE A 60 -4.99 -2.71 5.90
C PHE A 60 -5.18 -3.03 7.37
N PHE A 61 -4.22 -2.63 8.18
CA PHE A 61 -4.30 -2.75 9.64
C PHE A 61 -3.67 -1.55 10.33
N THR A 62 -3.93 -1.44 11.62
CA THR A 62 -3.33 -0.44 12.50
C THR A 62 -2.93 -1.12 13.79
N PHE A 63 -1.78 -0.75 14.34
CA PHE A 63 -1.36 -1.19 15.67
C PHE A 63 -0.76 -0.02 16.44
N THR A 64 -0.67 -0.18 17.77
CA THR A 64 -0.11 0.83 18.66
C THR A 64 1.24 0.35 19.20
N THR A 65 2.27 1.18 19.07
CA THR A 65 3.59 0.92 19.60
C THR A 65 3.62 0.98 21.14
N SER A 66 4.70 0.53 21.76
CA SER A 66 4.91 0.65 23.21
C SER A 66 4.93 2.10 23.71
N GLU A 67 5.19 3.05 22.83
CA GLU A 67 5.13 4.50 23.13
C GLU A 67 3.75 5.14 22.92
N GLY A 68 2.72 4.33 22.60
CA GLY A 68 1.36 4.82 22.36
C GLY A 68 1.15 5.44 20.98
N VAL A 69 2.09 5.27 20.04
CA VAL A 69 1.96 5.78 18.68
C VAL A 69 1.20 4.77 17.82
N SER A 70 0.11 5.21 17.20
CA SER A 70 -0.64 4.38 16.25
C SER A 70 0.06 4.39 14.89
N LEU A 71 0.38 3.22 14.33
CA LEU A 71 1.00 3.05 13.01
C LEU A 71 0.08 2.28 12.08
N ASN A 72 0.09 2.67 10.80
CA ASN A 72 -0.67 2.01 9.74
C ASN A 72 0.22 1.04 8.98
N GLY A 73 -0.36 -0.08 8.59
CA GLY A 73 0.28 -1.07 7.74
C GLY A 73 -0.69 -1.70 6.75
N TRP A 74 -0.14 -2.44 5.83
CA TRP A 74 -0.88 -3.41 5.03
C TRP A 74 -0.17 -4.76 5.05
N MET A 75 -0.93 -5.82 4.82
CA MET A 75 -0.39 -7.16 4.64
C MET A 75 -1.07 -7.90 3.49
N ILE A 76 -0.34 -8.82 2.89
CA ILE A 76 -0.86 -9.79 1.93
C ILE A 76 -0.56 -11.18 2.49
N LYS A 77 -1.60 -11.98 2.66
CA LYS A 77 -1.51 -13.35 3.17
C LYS A 77 -1.58 -14.36 2.02
N PRO A 78 -1.07 -15.60 2.19
CA PRO A 78 -1.29 -16.68 1.22
C PRO A 78 -2.77 -16.92 0.94
N ALA A 79 -3.12 -17.37 -0.29
CA ALA A 79 -4.52 -17.66 -0.65
C ALA A 79 -5.15 -18.75 0.23
N ASN A 80 -4.34 -19.72 0.65
CA ASN A 80 -4.74 -20.82 1.54
C ASN A 80 -4.35 -20.53 3.00
N PHE A 81 -4.41 -19.25 3.43
CA PHE A 81 -4.06 -18.85 4.77
C PHE A 81 -4.89 -19.58 5.83
N ASP A 82 -4.22 -20.17 6.79
CA ASP A 82 -4.80 -20.89 7.93
C ASP A 82 -4.32 -20.19 9.23
N PRO A 83 -5.20 -19.53 9.99
CA PRO A 83 -4.80 -18.77 11.18
C PRO A 83 -4.22 -19.63 12.30
N THR A 84 -4.29 -20.96 12.20
CA THR A 84 -3.71 -21.89 13.19
C THR A 84 -2.27 -22.27 12.88
N LYS A 85 -1.73 -21.83 11.73
CA LYS A 85 -0.36 -22.12 11.29
C LYS A 85 0.52 -20.90 11.43
N LYS A 86 1.83 -21.15 11.59
CA LYS A 86 2.85 -20.10 11.54
C LYS A 86 3.35 -19.88 10.12
N TYR A 87 3.59 -18.61 9.77
CA TYR A 87 4.07 -18.21 8.46
C TYR A 87 5.34 -17.36 8.58
N PRO A 88 6.30 -17.53 7.68
CA PRO A 88 7.40 -16.58 7.56
C PRO A 88 6.86 -15.24 7.04
N VAL A 89 7.31 -14.15 7.66
CA VAL A 89 6.91 -12.78 7.30
C VAL A 89 8.07 -12.05 6.65
N ILE A 90 7.82 -11.42 5.52
CA ILE A 90 8.75 -10.47 4.88
C ILE A 90 8.19 -9.07 5.09
N MET A 91 8.92 -8.23 5.79
CA MET A 91 8.61 -6.81 5.93
C MET A 91 9.35 -6.02 4.85
N HIS A 92 8.59 -5.34 3.99
CA HIS A 92 9.10 -4.39 3.02
C HIS A 92 8.79 -2.97 3.48
N GLN A 93 9.80 -2.11 3.51
CA GLN A 93 9.60 -0.74 3.95
C GLN A 93 10.57 0.21 3.21
N TYR A 94 10.21 1.46 3.16
CA TYR A 94 11.08 2.54 2.67
C TYR A 94 11.42 3.52 3.79
N SER A 95 10.41 3.98 4.54
CA SER A 95 10.49 4.93 5.68
C SER A 95 11.03 6.33 5.33
N GLY A 96 10.90 7.24 6.28
CA GLY A 96 11.44 8.59 6.22
C GLY A 96 10.59 9.62 5.46
N PRO A 97 10.99 10.89 5.53
CA PRO A 97 10.24 12.01 4.95
C PRO A 97 10.05 11.89 3.44
N GLY A 98 8.85 12.26 2.98
CA GLY A 98 8.49 12.20 1.56
C GLY A 98 8.16 10.80 1.06
N SER A 99 8.13 9.77 1.91
CA SER A 99 7.68 8.43 1.57
C SER A 99 6.32 8.11 2.18
N GLN A 100 5.56 7.26 1.49
CA GLN A 100 4.33 6.65 2.00
C GLN A 100 4.10 5.33 1.26
N GLN A 101 4.16 4.21 1.99
CA GLN A 101 3.97 2.88 1.43
C GLN A 101 2.56 2.36 1.69
N VAL A 102 1.89 2.87 2.72
CA VAL A 102 0.55 2.46 3.11
C VAL A 102 -0.47 3.41 2.48
N THR A 103 -0.81 3.12 1.23
CA THR A 103 -1.82 3.86 0.46
C THR A 103 -2.83 2.90 -0.16
N ASP A 104 -4.08 3.34 -0.27
CA ASP A 104 -5.11 2.59 -0.97
C ASP A 104 -5.02 2.83 -2.49
N SER A 105 -3.91 2.34 -3.06
CA SER A 105 -3.55 2.49 -4.47
C SER A 105 -2.90 1.21 -4.98
N TRP A 106 -3.10 0.92 -6.27
CA TRP A 106 -2.51 -0.24 -6.93
C TRP A 106 -0.98 -0.19 -6.90
N SER A 107 -0.36 -1.29 -6.52
CA SER A 107 1.10 -1.53 -6.49
C SER A 107 1.95 -0.60 -5.60
N ILE A 108 1.39 0.41 -4.96
CA ILE A 108 2.16 1.27 -4.05
C ILE A 108 2.62 0.47 -2.83
N GLY A 109 3.88 0.63 -2.47
CA GLY A 109 4.52 -0.10 -1.38
C GLY A 109 4.83 -1.56 -1.68
N SER A 110 4.47 -2.06 -2.85
CA SER A 110 4.70 -3.44 -3.28
C SER A 110 6.10 -3.63 -3.86
N MET A 111 6.64 -4.85 -3.73
CA MET A 111 7.91 -5.22 -4.31
C MET A 111 7.75 -5.61 -5.79
N GLY A 112 8.69 -5.14 -6.62
CA GLY A 112 8.69 -5.43 -8.05
C GLY A 112 7.57 -4.71 -8.82
N ASN A 113 7.49 -4.96 -10.12
CA ASN A 113 6.54 -4.33 -11.02
C ASN A 113 5.12 -4.81 -10.73
N GLY A 114 4.22 -3.88 -10.38
CA GLY A 114 2.80 -4.16 -10.16
C GLY A 114 2.51 -5.12 -8.99
N GLY A 115 3.46 -5.34 -8.07
CA GLY A 115 3.30 -6.25 -6.94
C GLY A 115 3.38 -7.75 -7.30
N LEU A 116 3.80 -8.10 -8.51
CA LEU A 116 3.87 -9.51 -8.94
C LEU A 116 4.84 -10.33 -8.09
N PHE A 117 5.90 -9.72 -7.56
CA PHE A 117 6.82 -10.40 -6.68
C PHE A 117 6.19 -10.72 -5.31
N ASP A 118 5.34 -9.82 -4.80
CA ASP A 118 4.57 -10.08 -3.58
C ASP A 118 3.64 -11.28 -3.78
N TYR A 119 2.90 -11.34 -4.89
CA TYR A 119 2.04 -12.49 -5.22
C TYR A 119 2.83 -13.79 -5.35
N TYR A 120 4.00 -13.75 -5.98
CA TYR A 120 4.87 -14.94 -6.06
C TYR A 120 5.27 -15.43 -4.67
N LEU A 121 5.66 -14.53 -3.77
CA LEU A 121 6.06 -14.89 -2.42
C LEU A 121 4.89 -15.42 -1.59
N THR A 122 3.69 -14.86 -1.72
CA THR A 122 2.51 -15.38 -1.02
C THR A 122 2.14 -16.78 -1.49
N GLN A 123 2.32 -17.11 -2.77
CA GLN A 123 2.17 -18.48 -3.28
C GLN A 123 3.24 -19.44 -2.71
N LYS A 124 4.38 -18.94 -2.23
CA LYS A 124 5.41 -19.72 -1.52
C LYS A 124 5.16 -19.80 -0.02
N GLY A 125 4.05 -19.27 0.46
CA GLY A 125 3.64 -19.34 1.85
C GLY A 125 4.20 -18.22 2.74
N TYR A 126 4.69 -17.12 2.17
CA TYR A 126 5.11 -15.95 2.94
C TYR A 126 3.94 -14.98 3.15
N ILE A 127 3.91 -14.33 4.30
CA ILE A 127 3.12 -13.12 4.51
C ILE A 127 4.01 -11.92 4.18
N ILE A 128 3.49 -10.99 3.36
CA ILE A 128 4.18 -9.76 3.00
C ILE A 128 3.54 -8.61 3.76
N VAL A 129 4.35 -7.76 4.37
CA VAL A 129 3.89 -6.66 5.22
C VAL A 129 4.67 -5.38 4.90
N SER A 130 3.98 -4.25 4.94
CA SER A 130 4.62 -2.93 4.99
C SER A 130 3.95 -2.08 6.07
N VAL A 131 4.77 -1.27 6.77
CA VAL A 131 4.32 -0.37 7.82
C VAL A 131 4.94 1.00 7.60
N ASP A 132 4.11 2.04 7.61
CA ASP A 132 4.56 3.43 7.63
C ASP A 132 4.80 3.86 9.07
N GLY A 133 6.08 3.98 9.45
CA GLY A 133 6.52 4.50 10.73
C GLY A 133 6.49 6.03 10.77
N ARG A 134 6.84 6.59 11.94
CA ARG A 134 7.03 8.04 12.12
C ARG A 134 8.03 8.58 11.09
N GLY A 135 7.82 9.80 10.64
CA GLY A 135 8.57 10.44 9.58
C GLY A 135 7.94 10.28 8.18
N THR A 136 7.05 9.31 7.96
CA THR A 136 6.38 9.15 6.66
C THR A 136 5.26 10.17 6.44
N GLY A 137 4.92 10.41 5.17
CA GLY A 137 3.87 11.34 4.77
C GLY A 137 2.44 10.86 5.05
N GLY A 138 1.45 11.70 4.71
CA GLY A 138 0.02 11.36 4.74
C GLY A 138 -0.66 11.50 6.11
N ARG A 139 0.07 11.83 7.17
CA ARG A 139 -0.45 11.95 8.54
C ARG A 139 -0.24 13.33 9.18
N GLY A 140 0.10 14.31 8.36
CA GLY A 140 0.32 15.70 8.79
C GLY A 140 1.77 16.00 9.19
N ALA A 141 2.05 17.30 9.28
CA ALA A 141 3.42 17.81 9.43
C ALA A 141 4.11 17.38 10.74
N GLU A 142 3.37 17.23 11.83
CA GLU A 142 3.93 16.80 13.11
C GLU A 142 4.47 15.37 13.02
N PHE A 143 3.71 14.46 12.43
CA PHE A 143 4.12 13.06 12.25
C PHE A 143 5.29 12.93 11.26
N GLU A 144 5.28 13.71 10.17
CA GLU A 144 6.32 13.65 9.15
C GLU A 144 7.63 14.31 9.62
N LYS A 145 7.54 15.44 10.33
CA LYS A 145 8.71 16.23 10.73
C LYS A 145 9.34 15.82 12.06
N CYS A 146 8.76 14.85 12.78
CA CYS A 146 9.31 14.41 14.06
C CYS A 146 10.72 13.80 13.92
N THR A 147 11.12 13.39 12.72
CA THR A 147 12.46 12.87 12.41
C THR A 147 13.45 13.95 11.93
N TYR A 148 13.07 15.24 11.97
CA TYR A 148 13.91 16.34 11.52
C TYR A 148 15.21 16.39 12.32
N LEU A 149 16.35 16.45 11.61
CA LEU A 149 17.71 16.39 12.13
C LEU A 149 18.11 15.09 12.88
N ASN A 150 17.23 14.09 12.89
CA ASN A 150 17.50 12.80 13.54
C ASN A 150 16.85 11.65 12.74
N ILE A 151 17.25 11.51 11.48
CA ILE A 151 16.74 10.46 10.58
C ILE A 151 17.36 9.12 10.97
N GLY A 152 16.52 8.08 11.02
CA GLY A 152 16.89 6.69 11.27
C GLY A 152 16.48 6.16 12.64
N ASP A 153 16.44 6.98 13.68
CA ASP A 153 16.13 6.53 15.04
C ASP A 153 14.67 6.09 15.21
N LEU A 154 13.73 7.01 14.94
CA LEU A 154 12.30 6.73 15.10
C LEU A 154 11.82 5.74 14.04
N GLU A 155 12.31 5.85 12.82
CA GLU A 155 11.98 4.92 11.74
C GLU A 155 12.40 3.49 12.10
N SER A 156 13.62 3.28 12.56
CA SER A 156 14.10 1.97 12.97
C SER A 156 13.32 1.41 14.14
N LYS A 157 13.03 2.25 15.14
CA LYS A 157 12.26 1.87 16.31
C LYS A 157 10.86 1.40 15.93
N ASP A 158 10.17 2.14 15.09
CA ASP A 158 8.81 1.81 14.65
C ASP A 158 8.78 0.49 13.84
N GLN A 159 9.80 0.22 13.02
CA GLN A 159 9.90 -1.05 12.29
C GLN A 159 10.18 -2.23 13.23
N VAL A 160 11.00 -2.05 14.27
CA VAL A 160 11.23 -3.07 15.31
C VAL A 160 9.94 -3.34 16.08
N GLU A 161 9.19 -2.30 16.48
CA GLU A 161 7.89 -2.45 17.13
C GLU A 161 6.88 -3.21 16.24
N ALA A 162 6.87 -2.92 14.94
CA ALA A 162 6.04 -3.64 13.97
C ALA A 162 6.42 -5.14 13.90
N ALA A 163 7.71 -5.46 13.86
CA ALA A 163 8.18 -6.84 13.87
C ALA A 163 7.80 -7.57 15.17
N ILE A 164 7.92 -6.92 16.31
CA ILE A 164 7.50 -7.46 17.62
C ILE A 164 5.98 -7.71 17.64
N TRP A 165 5.20 -6.75 17.12
CA TRP A 165 3.75 -6.89 17.05
C TRP A 165 3.34 -8.06 16.14
N LEU A 166 3.96 -8.19 14.97
CA LEU A 166 3.74 -9.32 14.05
C LEU A 166 4.10 -10.66 14.71
N GLY A 167 5.22 -10.73 15.43
CA GLY A 167 5.63 -11.94 16.14
C GLY A 167 4.70 -12.40 17.27
N LYS A 168 3.77 -11.54 17.71
CA LYS A 168 2.75 -11.85 18.73
C LYS A 168 1.44 -12.38 18.12
N GLN A 169 1.30 -12.36 16.80
CA GLN A 169 0.11 -12.89 16.14
C GLN A 169 0.10 -14.42 16.23
N ASP A 170 -1.10 -15.00 16.20
CA ASP A 170 -1.26 -16.45 16.32
C ASP A 170 -0.83 -17.22 15.06
N TYR A 171 -0.67 -16.51 13.94
CA TYR A 171 -0.24 -17.05 12.64
C TYR A 171 1.19 -16.73 12.29
#